data_17700952c2fcd94313c77a1a2f7e8a11
#
_entry.id   17700952c2fcd94313c77a1a2f7e8a11
#
_cell.length_a   1.000
_cell.length_b   1.000
_cell.length_c   1.000
_cell.angle_alpha   90.00
_cell.angle_beta   90.00
_cell.angle_gamma   90.00
#
_symmetry.space_group_name_H-M   'P 1'
#
loop_
_entity.id
_entity.type
_entity.pdbx_description
1 polymer ?
#
loop_
_entity_poly.entity_id
_entity_poly.type
_entity_poly.pdbx_seq_one_letter_code
_entity_poly.pdbx_strand_id
1 'polypeptide(L)'
;PAWVCNKMNNALDADWFRGLGAGESAGQFTVELPQGWQTVETPVQFPVCKDRTPAWVQYVQSRRLEVTCGEAPFLASRYDAATGEMIPVARRIGILDRKLRVVSENAATEDEWRKYATHAVQSTYGYEYQGDNLLLARVNLLLTYAEHLQARWQRKPTKEELQPIANIISWNLWQMDGLHRSVPGGKPQPEAEQLDLFSMFGAAEPQPPTVSCKVKNWRKGSHGTAQNFETIQEGSTSMKFDYVIGNPPYQ
;
A
#
# COMPACT_ATOMS: atom_id res chain seq x y z
N PRO A 1 8.26 -16.60 0.33
CA PRO A 1 8.57 -16.65 1.76
C PRO A 1 8.64 -15.26 2.38
N ALA A 2 8.14 -15.10 3.61
CA ALA A 2 8.09 -13.81 4.30
C ALA A 2 9.47 -13.16 4.53
N TRP A 3 10.53 -13.96 4.68
CA TRP A 3 11.88 -13.41 4.82
C TRP A 3 12.35 -12.63 3.57
N VAL A 4 11.90 -13.00 2.37
CA VAL A 4 12.18 -12.25 1.14
C VAL A 4 11.47 -10.89 1.17
N CYS A 5 10.18 -10.89 1.57
CA CYS A 5 9.43 -9.64 1.74
C CYS A 5 10.08 -8.73 2.78
N ASN A 6 10.59 -9.31 3.89
CA ASN A 6 11.33 -8.56 4.89
C ASN A 6 12.56 -7.87 4.31
N LYS A 7 13.39 -8.61 3.57
CA LYS A 7 14.61 -8.08 2.96
C LYS A 7 14.31 -6.91 2.00
N MET A 8 13.29 -7.06 1.16
CA MET A 8 12.93 -6.00 0.21
C MET A 8 12.33 -4.78 0.94
N ASN A 9 11.50 -4.99 1.96
CA ASN A 9 10.96 -3.89 2.77
C ASN A 9 12.06 -3.19 3.57
N ASN A 10 13.10 -3.90 4.04
CA ASN A 10 14.27 -3.29 4.66
C ASN A 10 15.00 -2.35 3.70
N ALA A 11 15.18 -2.78 2.44
CA ALA A 11 15.82 -1.94 1.42
C ALA A 11 15.04 -0.65 1.14
N LEU A 12 13.69 -0.73 1.05
CA LEU A 12 12.83 0.45 0.88
C LEU A 12 12.94 1.41 2.08
N ASP A 13 12.94 0.88 3.29
CA ASP A 13 13.07 1.70 4.50
C ASP A 13 14.45 2.35 4.59
N ALA A 14 15.52 1.60 4.33
CA ALA A 14 16.88 2.13 4.31
C ALA A 14 17.02 3.31 3.31
N ASP A 15 16.40 3.17 2.13
CA ASP A 15 16.40 4.25 1.14
C ASP A 15 15.62 5.48 1.63
N TRP A 16 14.45 5.27 2.23
CA TRP A 16 13.64 6.35 2.80
C TRP A 16 14.40 7.12 3.89
N PHE A 17 15.02 6.41 4.84
CA PHE A 17 15.82 7.02 5.92
C PHE A 17 17.06 7.74 5.39
N ARG A 18 17.73 7.17 4.38
CA ARG A 18 18.86 7.83 3.68
C ARG A 18 18.43 9.13 3.03
N GLY A 19 17.23 9.18 2.42
CA GLY A 19 16.65 10.39 1.84
C GLY A 19 16.45 11.53 2.84
N LEU A 20 16.31 11.22 4.13
CA LEU A 20 16.28 12.21 5.23
C LEU A 20 17.67 12.55 5.82
N GLY A 21 18.75 12.01 5.25
CA GLY A 21 20.10 12.19 5.78
C GLY A 21 20.37 11.43 7.09
N ALA A 22 19.58 10.41 7.40
CA ALA A 22 19.79 9.57 8.57
C ALA A 22 20.97 8.61 8.36
N GLY A 23 21.65 8.25 9.45
CA GLY A 23 22.73 7.27 9.43
C GLY A 23 22.24 5.86 9.11
N GLU A 24 23.18 4.95 8.77
CA GLU A 24 22.87 3.58 8.33
C GLU A 24 22.08 2.74 9.34
N SER A 25 22.20 3.03 10.63
CA SER A 25 21.46 2.35 11.70
C SER A 25 20.05 2.89 11.98
N ALA A 26 19.66 4.00 11.31
CA ALA A 26 18.34 4.60 11.49
C ALA A 26 17.29 3.76 10.75
N GLY A 27 16.09 3.64 11.36
CA GLY A 27 14.96 2.99 10.71
C GLY A 27 15.03 1.46 10.63
N GLN A 28 15.86 0.85 11.43
CA GLN A 28 15.99 -0.60 11.43
C GLN A 28 14.82 -1.25 12.17
N PHE A 29 13.97 -1.97 11.43
CA PHE A 29 12.83 -2.73 11.97
C PHE A 29 13.22 -4.16 12.35
N THR A 30 14.14 -4.74 11.59
CA THR A 30 14.56 -6.13 11.74
C THR A 30 16.04 -6.29 11.45
N VAL A 31 16.64 -7.33 12.03
CA VAL A 31 17.94 -7.86 11.65
C VAL A 31 17.71 -9.06 10.74
N GLU A 32 18.33 -9.07 9.55
CA GLU A 32 18.19 -10.16 8.60
C GLU A 32 18.96 -11.40 9.05
N LEU A 33 18.35 -12.57 8.87
CA LEU A 33 18.93 -13.89 9.04
C LEU A 33 18.90 -14.62 7.69
N PRO A 34 19.66 -15.71 7.50
CA PRO A 34 19.74 -16.41 6.20
C PRO A 34 18.39 -16.80 5.59
N GLN A 35 17.43 -17.23 6.41
CA GLN A 35 16.07 -17.59 5.99
C GLN A 35 15.01 -17.10 6.99
N GLY A 36 15.22 -15.90 7.55
CA GLY A 36 14.33 -15.35 8.55
C GLY A 36 14.71 -13.93 8.94
N TRP A 37 14.22 -13.51 10.08
CA TRP A 37 14.55 -12.21 10.67
C TRP A 37 14.36 -12.24 12.18
N GLN A 38 15.05 -11.34 12.83
CA GLN A 38 14.82 -11.00 14.24
C GLN A 38 14.26 -9.58 14.29
N THR A 39 13.16 -9.38 15.01
CA THR A 39 12.57 -8.04 15.20
C THR A 39 13.46 -7.23 16.15
N VAL A 40 13.73 -5.97 15.81
CA VAL A 40 14.34 -5.00 16.70
C VAL A 40 13.29 -4.54 17.71
N GLU A 41 13.49 -4.81 18.99
CA GLU A 41 12.49 -4.55 20.05
C GLU A 41 12.43 -3.08 20.47
N THR A 42 13.53 -2.34 20.29
CA THR A 42 13.57 -0.91 20.61
C THR A 42 12.73 -0.10 19.62
N PRO A 43 12.09 1.00 20.07
CA PRO A 43 11.36 1.88 19.18
C PRO A 43 12.23 2.41 18.03
N VAL A 44 11.62 2.49 16.85
CA VAL A 44 12.30 2.98 15.65
C VAL A 44 12.68 4.44 15.83
N GLN A 45 13.98 4.73 15.69
CA GLN A 45 14.50 6.08 15.84
C GLN A 45 14.35 6.87 14.54
N PHE A 46 13.74 8.04 14.62
CA PHE A 46 13.57 8.95 13.51
C PHE A 46 14.46 10.18 13.64
N PRO A 47 15.03 10.71 12.55
CA PRO A 47 15.79 11.94 12.59
C PRO A 47 14.90 13.12 12.98
N VAL A 48 15.48 14.10 13.65
CA VAL A 48 14.80 15.37 13.94
C VAL A 48 14.69 16.17 12.65
N CYS A 49 13.47 16.32 12.14
CA CYS A 49 13.22 17.16 10.98
C CYS A 49 13.14 18.65 11.39
N LYS A 50 13.71 19.51 10.54
CA LYS A 50 13.58 20.97 10.69
C LYS A 50 12.16 21.46 10.37
N ASP A 51 11.40 20.65 9.63
CA ASP A 51 10.01 20.94 9.25
C ASP A 51 9.06 20.70 10.43
N ARG A 52 7.87 21.33 10.34
CA ARG A 52 6.83 21.20 11.38
C ARG A 52 6.25 19.79 11.52
N THR A 53 6.37 18.96 10.47
CA THR A 53 5.85 17.59 10.48
C THR A 53 6.92 16.63 10.98
N PRO A 54 6.69 15.89 12.07
CA PRO A 54 7.63 14.89 12.56
C PRO A 54 7.99 13.83 11.50
N ALA A 55 9.24 13.37 11.48
CA ALA A 55 9.71 12.40 10.50
C ALA A 55 8.91 11.08 10.52
N TRP A 56 8.50 10.61 11.71
CA TRP A 56 7.67 9.42 11.82
C TRP A 56 6.29 9.60 11.14
N VAL A 57 5.70 10.81 11.18
CA VAL A 57 4.46 11.10 10.46
C VAL A 57 4.69 11.09 8.95
N GLN A 58 5.82 11.65 8.49
CA GLN A 58 6.20 11.60 7.06
C GLN A 58 6.37 10.15 6.60
N TYR A 59 7.01 9.29 7.40
CA TYR A 59 7.15 7.86 7.12
C TYR A 59 5.79 7.17 6.99
N VAL A 60 4.91 7.37 7.96
CA VAL A 60 3.55 6.79 7.95
C VAL A 60 2.77 7.23 6.71
N GLN A 61 2.91 8.48 6.31
CA GLN A 61 2.25 9.06 5.14
C GLN A 61 2.95 8.79 3.81
N SER A 62 4.15 8.22 3.79
CA SER A 62 4.87 7.84 2.57
C SER A 62 4.03 6.87 1.75
N ARG A 63 3.74 7.23 0.49
CA ARG A 63 2.89 6.43 -0.40
C ARG A 63 3.68 5.27 -0.98
N ARG A 64 3.24 4.05 -0.69
CA ARG A 64 3.87 2.82 -1.17
C ARG A 64 2.88 1.99 -1.95
N LEU A 65 3.29 1.53 -3.12
CA LEU A 65 2.49 0.73 -4.05
C LEU A 65 3.12 -0.64 -4.23
N GLU A 66 2.35 -1.70 -4.01
CA GLU A 66 2.68 -3.06 -4.42
C GLU A 66 2.02 -3.36 -5.77
N VAL A 67 2.83 -3.69 -6.78
CA VAL A 67 2.35 -4.05 -8.12
C VAL A 67 2.17 -5.56 -8.21
N THR A 68 1.09 -6.01 -8.86
CA THR A 68 0.71 -7.45 -8.93
C THR A 68 0.74 -8.09 -7.55
N CYS A 69 -0.01 -7.49 -6.63
CA CYS A 69 0.18 -7.72 -5.20
C CYS A 69 -0.24 -9.12 -4.71
N GLY A 70 -0.98 -9.90 -5.50
CA GLY A 70 -1.50 -11.18 -5.04
C GLY A 70 -2.33 -10.99 -3.76
N GLU A 71 -1.95 -11.71 -2.70
CA GLU A 71 -2.51 -11.58 -1.35
C GLU A 71 -1.90 -10.43 -0.54
N ALA A 72 -1.08 -9.57 -1.15
CA ALA A 72 -0.37 -8.43 -0.59
C ALA A 72 0.71 -8.77 0.48
N PRO A 73 1.62 -9.73 0.22
CA PRO A 73 2.60 -10.16 1.22
C PRO A 73 3.65 -9.09 1.57
N PHE A 74 3.90 -8.12 0.68
CA PHE A 74 4.76 -6.97 0.99
C PHE A 74 4.05 -5.92 1.82
N LEU A 75 2.73 -5.76 1.64
CA LEU A 75 1.94 -4.77 2.39
C LEU A 75 1.55 -5.27 3.78
N ALA A 76 1.16 -6.54 3.91
CA ALA A 76 0.67 -7.12 5.16
C ALA A 76 1.19 -8.54 5.35
N SER A 77 1.91 -8.80 6.44
CA SER A 77 2.54 -10.08 6.71
C SER A 77 1.87 -10.81 7.87
N ARG A 78 0.57 -11.13 7.73
CA ARG A 78 -0.17 -11.88 8.75
C ARG A 78 0.27 -13.34 8.85
N TYR A 79 0.73 -13.89 7.74
CA TYR A 79 1.28 -15.24 7.62
C TYR A 79 2.37 -15.28 6.55
N ASP A 80 3.17 -16.32 6.56
CA ASP A 80 4.13 -16.59 5.48
C ASP A 80 3.36 -17.23 4.31
N ALA A 81 3.30 -16.55 3.16
CA ALA A 81 2.59 -17.03 1.98
C ALA A 81 3.14 -18.34 1.39
N ALA A 82 4.38 -18.73 1.74
CA ALA A 82 4.96 -19.99 1.29
C ALA A 82 4.62 -21.19 2.20
N THR A 83 4.41 -20.97 3.49
CA THR A 83 4.17 -22.03 4.46
C THR A 83 2.77 -22.01 5.07
N GLY A 84 2.07 -20.86 4.99
CA GLY A 84 0.81 -20.63 5.68
C GLY A 84 0.95 -20.35 7.19
N GLU A 85 2.17 -20.33 7.73
CA GLU A 85 2.41 -20.11 9.14
C GLU A 85 2.06 -18.68 9.56
N MET A 86 1.27 -18.55 10.63
CA MET A 86 0.84 -17.24 11.15
C MET A 86 1.99 -16.50 11.81
N ILE A 87 2.12 -15.21 11.51
CA ILE A 87 3.15 -14.33 12.06
C ILE A 87 2.52 -13.45 13.16
N PRO A 88 2.98 -13.54 14.41
CA PRO A 88 2.53 -12.69 15.51
C PRO A 88 2.74 -11.20 15.19
N VAL A 89 1.82 -10.31 15.62
CA VAL A 89 1.85 -8.87 15.31
C VAL A 89 3.21 -8.23 15.59
N ALA A 90 3.84 -8.58 16.70
CA ALA A 90 5.17 -8.04 17.08
C ALA A 90 6.31 -8.45 16.12
N ARG A 91 6.11 -9.47 15.30
CA ARG A 91 7.13 -9.99 14.36
C ARG A 91 6.84 -9.67 12.91
N ARG A 92 5.71 -9.00 12.62
CA ARG A 92 5.27 -8.67 11.27
C ARG A 92 6.17 -7.65 10.59
N ILE A 93 6.30 -7.80 9.27
CA ILE A 93 7.29 -7.10 8.46
C ILE A 93 6.68 -6.38 7.25
N GLY A 94 5.38 -6.50 7.04
CA GLY A 94 4.68 -5.83 5.95
C GLY A 94 4.77 -4.30 6.04
N ILE A 95 4.62 -3.63 4.92
CA ILE A 95 4.69 -2.15 4.85
C ILE A 95 3.66 -1.51 5.79
N LEU A 96 2.41 -2.00 5.77
CA LEU A 96 1.37 -1.51 6.67
C LEU A 96 1.67 -1.88 8.12
N ASP A 97 2.18 -3.11 8.39
CA ASP A 97 2.57 -3.52 9.73
C ASP A 97 3.63 -2.59 10.33
N ARG A 98 4.66 -2.22 9.54
CA ARG A 98 5.72 -1.28 9.96
C ARG A 98 5.18 0.10 10.25
N LYS A 99 4.31 0.62 9.39
CA LYS A 99 3.65 1.91 9.61
C LYS A 99 2.80 1.91 10.88
N LEU A 100 2.00 0.86 11.10
CA LEU A 100 1.17 0.73 12.31
C LEU A 100 2.02 0.54 13.57
N ARG A 101 3.15 -0.16 13.48
CA ARG A 101 4.15 -0.23 14.55
C ARG A 101 4.68 1.17 14.90
N VAL A 102 5.11 1.95 13.91
CA VAL A 102 5.57 3.33 14.11
C VAL A 102 4.50 4.20 14.76
N VAL A 103 3.24 4.07 14.33
CA VAL A 103 2.11 4.77 14.97
C VAL A 103 1.97 4.34 16.43
N SER A 104 2.06 3.03 16.71
CA SER A 104 1.94 2.50 18.08
C SER A 104 3.08 2.93 19.00
N GLU A 105 4.28 3.15 18.46
CA GLU A 105 5.45 3.63 19.22
C GLU A 105 5.38 5.13 19.52
N ASN A 106 4.64 5.93 18.73
CA ASN A 106 4.66 7.39 18.82
C ASN A 106 3.34 8.02 19.27
N ALA A 107 2.19 7.38 19.05
CA ALA A 107 0.89 7.92 19.46
C ALA A 107 0.65 7.75 20.96
N ALA A 108 0.34 8.84 21.64
CA ALA A 108 0.11 8.85 23.07
C ALA A 108 -1.34 8.44 23.45
N THR A 109 -2.31 8.72 22.60
CA THR A 109 -3.73 8.41 22.82
C THR A 109 -4.30 7.53 21.72
N GLU A 110 -5.43 6.87 22.01
CA GLU A 110 -6.10 6.04 21.03
C GLU A 110 -6.65 6.85 19.85
N ASP A 111 -7.14 8.07 20.08
CA ASP A 111 -7.62 8.97 19.02
C ASP A 111 -6.49 9.39 18.10
N GLU A 112 -5.33 9.70 18.65
CA GLU A 112 -4.13 9.99 17.88
C GLU A 112 -3.67 8.75 17.08
N TRP A 113 -3.68 7.58 17.71
CA TRP A 113 -3.36 6.32 17.03
C TRP A 113 -4.30 6.07 15.86
N ARG A 114 -5.62 6.18 16.05
CA ARG A 114 -6.61 6.00 14.99
C ARG A 114 -6.42 6.97 13.82
N LYS A 115 -6.13 8.22 14.14
CA LYS A 115 -5.83 9.24 13.13
C LYS A 115 -4.65 8.82 12.24
N TYR A 116 -3.51 8.50 12.85
CA TYR A 116 -2.31 8.16 12.06
C TYR A 116 -2.34 6.75 11.49
N ALA A 117 -3.00 5.80 12.12
CA ALA A 117 -3.27 4.48 11.54
C ALA A 117 -4.15 4.60 10.28
N THR A 118 -5.13 5.51 10.27
CA THR A 118 -5.90 5.84 9.06
C THR A 118 -4.98 6.39 7.96
N HIS A 119 -4.06 7.30 8.27
CA HIS A 119 -3.07 7.80 7.31
C HIS A 119 -2.14 6.69 6.78
N ALA A 120 -1.77 5.72 7.64
CA ALA A 120 -1.00 4.55 7.22
C ALA A 120 -1.74 3.75 6.15
N VAL A 121 -3.03 3.47 6.36
CA VAL A 121 -3.88 2.77 5.37
C VAL A 121 -4.05 3.61 4.11
N GLN A 122 -4.31 4.93 4.23
CA GLN A 122 -4.47 5.85 3.11
C GLN A 122 -3.23 5.99 2.22
N SER A 123 -2.06 5.64 2.73
CA SER A 123 -0.78 5.72 2.02
C SER A 123 -0.22 4.35 1.59
N THR A 124 -1.03 3.28 1.71
CA THR A 124 -0.68 1.91 1.33
C THR A 124 -1.58 1.47 0.18
N TYR A 125 -0.97 1.14 -0.96
CA TYR A 125 -1.67 0.86 -2.22
C TYR A 125 -1.22 -0.45 -2.83
N GLY A 126 -2.10 -1.08 -3.62
CA GLY A 126 -1.76 -2.26 -4.40
C GLY A 126 -2.74 -2.49 -5.55
N TYR A 127 -2.31 -3.19 -6.58
CA TYR A 127 -3.23 -3.70 -7.58
C TYR A 127 -2.96 -5.16 -7.92
N GLU A 128 -4.01 -5.86 -8.30
CA GLU A 128 -3.97 -7.26 -8.66
C GLU A 128 -4.93 -7.52 -9.84
N TYR A 129 -4.56 -8.46 -10.70
CA TYR A 129 -5.39 -8.87 -11.82
C TYR A 129 -6.52 -9.81 -11.37
N GLN A 130 -6.19 -10.77 -10.49
CA GLN A 130 -7.12 -11.79 -10.03
C GLN A 130 -7.97 -11.30 -8.86
N GLY A 131 -9.29 -11.36 -9.01
CA GLY A 131 -10.24 -10.82 -8.05
C GLY A 131 -10.27 -11.55 -6.70
N ASP A 132 -10.02 -12.85 -6.67
CA ASP A 132 -9.91 -13.67 -5.45
C ASP A 132 -8.67 -13.31 -4.63
N ASN A 133 -7.50 -13.19 -5.27
CA ASN A 133 -6.28 -12.71 -4.63
C ASN A 133 -6.48 -11.28 -4.08
N LEU A 134 -7.11 -10.40 -4.86
CA LEU A 134 -7.42 -9.05 -4.41
C LEU A 134 -8.34 -9.03 -3.18
N LEU A 135 -9.32 -9.95 -3.12
CA LEU A 135 -10.18 -10.08 -1.94
C LEU A 135 -9.36 -10.48 -0.71
N LEU A 136 -8.47 -11.46 -0.85
CA LEU A 136 -7.55 -11.87 0.23
C LEU A 136 -6.65 -10.72 0.67
N ALA A 137 -6.08 -9.98 -0.27
CA ALA A 137 -5.29 -8.79 0.02
C ALA A 137 -6.05 -7.75 0.85
N ARG A 138 -7.31 -7.45 0.46
CA ARG A 138 -8.17 -6.51 1.19
C ARG A 138 -8.47 -7.00 2.61
N VAL A 139 -8.78 -8.28 2.77
CA VAL A 139 -9.01 -8.90 4.09
C VAL A 139 -7.73 -8.85 4.93
N ASN A 140 -6.56 -9.15 4.35
CA ASN A 140 -5.27 -9.09 5.04
C ASN A 140 -4.98 -7.68 5.58
N LEU A 141 -5.19 -6.63 4.79
CA LEU A 141 -4.97 -5.26 5.26
C LEU A 141 -5.97 -4.86 6.36
N LEU A 142 -7.25 -5.22 6.21
CA LEU A 142 -8.27 -4.89 7.20
C LEU A 142 -8.00 -5.57 8.54
N LEU A 143 -7.67 -6.86 8.51
CA LEU A 143 -7.35 -7.61 9.72
C LEU A 143 -6.01 -7.16 10.33
N THR A 144 -5.03 -6.76 9.51
CA THR A 144 -3.78 -6.15 10.00
C THR A 144 -4.08 -4.91 10.84
N TYR A 145 -4.92 -3.99 10.34
CA TYR A 145 -5.35 -2.83 11.12
C TYR A 145 -6.02 -3.23 12.45
N ALA A 146 -6.97 -4.17 12.40
CA ALA A 146 -7.72 -4.63 13.57
C ALA A 146 -6.81 -5.28 14.63
N GLU A 147 -5.88 -6.11 14.20
CA GLU A 147 -4.96 -6.84 15.08
C GLU A 147 -3.91 -5.92 15.71
N HIS A 148 -3.42 -4.89 14.99
CA HIS A 148 -2.55 -3.85 15.56
C HIS A 148 -3.28 -2.97 16.59
N LEU A 149 -4.54 -2.59 16.32
CA LEU A 149 -5.37 -1.88 17.31
C LEU A 149 -5.54 -2.74 18.58
N GLN A 150 -5.91 -4.00 18.40
CA GLN A 150 -6.08 -4.93 19.54
C GLN A 150 -4.77 -5.14 20.31
N ALA A 151 -3.64 -5.27 19.62
CA ALA A 151 -2.34 -5.43 20.29
C ALA A 151 -1.95 -4.20 21.11
N ARG A 152 -2.25 -2.99 20.63
CA ARG A 152 -1.87 -1.72 21.29
C ARG A 152 -2.83 -1.34 22.42
N TRP A 153 -4.15 -1.49 22.20
CA TRP A 153 -5.18 -0.97 23.10
C TRP A 153 -5.98 -2.05 23.84
N GLN A 154 -5.60 -3.33 23.67
CA GLN A 154 -6.20 -4.50 24.35
C GLN A 154 -7.73 -4.60 24.15
N ARG A 155 -8.24 -4.10 23.03
CA ARG A 155 -9.64 -4.21 22.60
C ARG A 155 -9.75 -4.48 21.10
N LYS A 156 -10.84 -5.08 20.69
CA LYS A 156 -11.18 -5.21 19.28
C LYS A 156 -11.80 -3.92 18.75
N PRO A 157 -11.56 -3.55 17.48
CA PRO A 157 -12.29 -2.45 16.85
C PRO A 157 -13.77 -2.79 16.69
N THR A 158 -14.64 -1.78 16.73
CA THR A 158 -16.05 -1.95 16.40
C THR A 158 -16.26 -1.99 14.88
N LYS A 159 -17.48 -2.36 14.46
CA LYS A 159 -17.85 -2.36 13.04
C LYS A 159 -17.79 -0.95 12.45
N GLU A 160 -18.23 0.04 13.22
CA GLU A 160 -18.24 1.45 12.82
C GLU A 160 -16.82 2.01 12.63
N GLU A 161 -15.85 1.53 13.42
CA GLU A 161 -14.44 1.88 13.27
C GLU A 161 -13.80 1.19 12.05
N LEU A 162 -14.20 -0.03 11.74
CA LEU A 162 -13.66 -0.77 10.60
C LEU A 162 -14.24 -0.32 9.26
N GLN A 163 -15.47 0.16 9.20
CA GLN A 163 -16.13 0.52 7.95
C GLN A 163 -15.40 1.61 7.15
N PRO A 164 -14.94 2.73 7.73
CA PRO A 164 -14.13 3.72 7.01
C PRO A 164 -12.78 3.15 6.55
N ILE A 165 -12.16 2.28 7.33
CA ILE A 165 -10.90 1.61 6.95
C ILE A 165 -11.13 0.67 5.76
N ALA A 166 -12.19 -0.14 5.79
CA ALA A 166 -12.56 -1.01 4.65
C ALA A 166 -12.84 -0.19 3.38
N ASN A 167 -13.49 0.97 3.51
CA ASN A 167 -13.71 1.88 2.38
C ASN A 167 -12.38 2.40 1.81
N ILE A 168 -11.41 2.80 2.65
CA ILE A 168 -10.09 3.22 2.19
C ILE A 168 -9.39 2.08 1.45
N ILE A 169 -9.39 0.88 2.02
CA ILE A 169 -8.77 -0.31 1.43
C ILE A 169 -9.40 -0.64 0.07
N SER A 170 -10.72 -0.53 -0.07
CA SER A 170 -11.41 -0.80 -1.35
C SER A 170 -11.00 0.13 -2.49
N TRP A 171 -10.59 1.37 -2.15
CA TRP A 171 -10.04 2.32 -3.12
C TRP A 171 -8.54 2.15 -3.36
N ASN A 172 -7.79 1.71 -2.37
CA ASN A 172 -6.35 1.60 -2.43
C ASN A 172 -5.86 0.26 -2.98
N LEU A 173 -6.69 -0.79 -2.88
CA LEU A 173 -6.44 -2.09 -3.49
C LEU A 173 -7.47 -2.29 -4.61
N TRP A 174 -7.03 -2.17 -5.87
CA TRP A 174 -7.94 -2.22 -7.02
C TRP A 174 -7.56 -3.33 -7.99
N GLN A 175 -8.58 -3.81 -8.73
CA GLN A 175 -8.36 -4.77 -9.80
C GLN A 175 -7.90 -4.06 -11.06
N MET A 176 -6.80 -4.52 -11.65
CA MET A 176 -6.23 -3.91 -12.83
C MET A 176 -5.45 -4.93 -13.66
N ASP A 177 -5.64 -4.87 -14.97
CA ASP A 177 -4.68 -5.43 -15.93
C ASP A 177 -3.45 -4.52 -15.98
N GLY A 178 -2.33 -5.02 -15.48
CA GLY A 178 -1.10 -4.23 -15.38
C GLY A 178 -0.48 -3.88 -16.76
N LEU A 179 -0.76 -4.67 -17.81
CA LEU A 179 -0.27 -4.42 -19.16
C LEU A 179 -1.09 -3.32 -19.86
N HIS A 180 -2.42 -3.42 -19.76
CA HIS A 180 -3.35 -2.49 -20.41
C HIS A 180 -3.80 -1.35 -19.48
N ARG A 181 -3.43 -1.38 -18.19
CA ARG A 181 -3.78 -0.37 -17.17
C ARG A 181 -5.30 -0.14 -17.02
N SER A 182 -6.08 -1.15 -17.34
CA SER A 182 -7.53 -1.11 -17.43
C SER A 182 -8.20 -2.08 -16.46
N VAL A 183 -9.49 -1.88 -16.25
CA VAL A 183 -10.32 -2.81 -15.47
C VAL A 183 -10.47 -4.11 -16.28
N PRO A 184 -10.08 -5.29 -15.75
CA PRO A 184 -10.24 -6.56 -16.43
C PRO A 184 -11.69 -6.82 -16.82
N GLY A 185 -11.94 -7.12 -18.11
CA GLY A 185 -13.29 -7.37 -18.63
C GLY A 185 -14.23 -6.17 -18.61
N GLY A 186 -13.73 -4.97 -18.32
CA GLY A 186 -14.50 -3.75 -18.35
C GLY A 186 -15.00 -3.48 -19.78
N LYS A 187 -16.33 -3.43 -19.94
CA LYS A 187 -16.92 -2.96 -21.19
C LYS A 187 -16.97 -1.44 -21.14
N PRO A 188 -16.43 -0.73 -22.15
CA PRO A 188 -16.57 0.71 -22.21
C PRO A 188 -18.06 1.06 -22.31
N GLN A 189 -18.47 2.11 -21.59
CA GLN A 189 -19.75 2.74 -21.92
C GLN A 189 -19.63 3.27 -23.34
N PRO A 190 -20.66 3.08 -24.20
CA PRO A 190 -20.65 3.65 -25.54
C PRO A 190 -20.62 5.17 -25.39
N GLU A 191 -19.46 5.77 -25.48
CA GLU A 191 -19.35 7.16 -25.87
C GLU A 191 -19.83 7.21 -27.32
N ALA A 192 -20.70 8.17 -27.62
CA ALA A 192 -21.28 8.34 -28.96
C ALA A 192 -20.18 8.17 -30.00
N GLU A 193 -20.37 7.23 -30.93
CA GLU A 193 -19.43 6.95 -32.01
C GLU A 193 -19.19 8.25 -32.79
N GLN A 194 -18.06 8.90 -32.49
CA GLN A 194 -17.45 9.79 -33.47
C GLN A 194 -16.83 8.90 -34.53
N LEU A 195 -17.55 8.71 -35.62
CA LEU A 195 -17.06 8.07 -36.85
C LEU A 195 -15.86 8.87 -37.33
N ASP A 196 -14.65 8.42 -36.94
CA ASP A 196 -13.44 9.00 -37.50
C ASP A 196 -13.24 8.44 -38.91
N LEU A 197 -13.35 9.33 -39.88
CA LEU A 197 -13.18 9.01 -41.31
C LEU A 197 -11.80 8.39 -41.62
N PHE A 198 -10.81 8.56 -40.74
CA PHE A 198 -9.45 8.00 -40.88
C PHE A 198 -9.35 6.51 -40.59
N SER A 199 -10.27 5.92 -39.81
CA SER A 199 -10.31 4.49 -39.53
C SER A 199 -10.69 3.64 -40.76
N MET A 200 -11.18 4.23 -41.85
CA MET A 200 -11.50 3.53 -43.09
C MET A 200 -10.30 3.27 -44.01
N PHE A 201 -9.15 3.87 -43.74
CA PHE A 201 -7.94 3.74 -44.60
C PHE A 201 -6.79 3.02 -43.87
N GLY A 202 -7.00 1.77 -43.43
CA GLY A 202 -5.94 0.80 -43.23
C GLY A 202 -4.86 1.16 -42.22
N ALA A 203 -5.21 1.51 -40.99
CA ALA A 203 -4.28 1.57 -39.87
C ALA A 203 -4.74 0.61 -38.78
N ALA A 204 -3.79 0.07 -38.04
CA ALA A 204 -3.88 -0.92 -36.96
C ALA A 204 -5.28 -1.17 -36.37
N GLU A 205 -5.62 -2.44 -36.17
CA GLU A 205 -6.89 -2.82 -35.53
C GLU A 205 -7.16 -1.92 -34.30
N PRO A 206 -8.31 -1.24 -34.26
CA PRO A 206 -8.62 -0.39 -33.12
C PRO A 206 -8.63 -1.26 -31.86
N GLN A 207 -7.73 -0.98 -30.94
CA GLN A 207 -7.77 -1.65 -29.64
C GLN A 207 -9.13 -1.36 -29.00
N PRO A 208 -9.82 -2.38 -28.46
CA PRO A 208 -11.11 -2.15 -27.83
C PRO A 208 -10.96 -1.10 -26.74
N PRO A 209 -11.86 -0.10 -26.69
CA PRO A 209 -11.79 0.95 -25.69
C PRO A 209 -11.78 0.33 -24.29
N THR A 210 -10.78 0.68 -23.51
CA THR A 210 -10.53 0.11 -22.17
C THR A 210 -11.08 1.06 -21.10
N VAL A 211 -11.61 0.50 -20.01
CA VAL A 211 -12.04 1.28 -18.85
C VAL A 211 -10.85 1.57 -17.96
N SER A 212 -10.45 2.85 -17.85
CA SER A 212 -9.34 3.27 -16.99
C SER A 212 -9.60 2.99 -15.51
N CYS A 213 -8.59 2.47 -14.82
CA CYS A 213 -8.65 2.28 -13.38
C CYS A 213 -8.56 3.61 -12.62
N LYS A 214 -9.34 3.72 -11.55
CA LYS A 214 -9.34 4.90 -10.68
C LYS A 214 -8.70 4.59 -9.35
N VAL A 215 -7.88 5.52 -8.86
CA VAL A 215 -7.24 5.48 -7.55
C VAL A 215 -7.54 6.77 -6.79
N LYS A 216 -7.52 6.71 -5.47
CA LYS A 216 -7.90 7.87 -4.65
C LYS A 216 -6.68 8.55 -4.04
N ASN A 217 -6.58 9.87 -4.25
CA ASN A 217 -5.60 10.72 -3.56
C ASN A 217 -6.22 11.26 -2.27
N TRP A 218 -5.90 10.64 -1.14
CA TRP A 218 -6.44 10.98 0.17
C TRP A 218 -5.96 12.30 0.75
N ARG A 219 -4.88 12.88 0.20
CA ARG A 219 -4.36 14.19 0.62
C ARG A 219 -5.09 15.36 -0.03
N LYS A 220 -6.01 15.09 -0.97
CA LYS A 220 -6.74 16.12 -1.71
C LYS A 220 -8.22 16.07 -1.38
N GLY A 221 -8.70 17.12 -0.70
CA GLY A 221 -10.09 17.22 -0.23
C GLY A 221 -10.36 16.39 1.04
N SER A 222 -11.50 16.64 1.70
CA SER A 222 -11.88 16.00 2.98
C SER A 222 -12.10 14.48 2.89
N HIS A 223 -12.52 13.99 1.71
CA HIS A 223 -12.82 12.58 1.46
C HIS A 223 -11.89 11.93 0.41
N GLY A 224 -10.80 12.62 0.06
CA GLY A 224 -9.91 12.22 -1.03
C GLY A 224 -10.54 12.46 -2.40
N THR A 225 -9.72 12.59 -3.43
CA THR A 225 -10.15 12.80 -4.83
C THR A 225 -9.76 11.61 -5.68
N ALA A 226 -10.74 11.03 -6.39
CA ALA A 226 -10.49 9.97 -7.36
C ALA A 226 -9.85 10.55 -8.63
N GLN A 227 -8.88 9.83 -9.20
CA GLN A 227 -8.19 10.20 -10.44
C GLN A 227 -7.84 8.94 -11.23
N ASN A 228 -7.66 9.04 -12.53
CA ASN A 228 -7.27 7.91 -13.35
C ASN A 228 -5.82 7.52 -13.04
N PHE A 229 -5.57 6.22 -12.95
CA PHE A 229 -4.24 5.69 -12.65
C PHE A 229 -3.20 6.09 -13.72
N GLU A 230 -3.59 6.11 -15.00
CA GLU A 230 -2.77 6.53 -16.12
C GLU A 230 -2.19 7.93 -15.92
N THR A 231 -3.02 8.89 -15.48
CA THR A 231 -2.56 10.27 -15.28
C THR A 231 -1.53 10.43 -14.18
N ILE A 232 -1.43 9.47 -13.25
CA ILE A 232 -0.40 9.47 -12.21
C ILE A 232 0.98 9.15 -12.81
N GLN A 233 1.03 8.20 -13.73
CA GLN A 233 2.28 7.77 -14.39
C GLN A 233 2.82 8.82 -15.36
N GLU A 234 1.95 9.56 -16.01
CA GLU A 234 2.34 10.64 -16.94
C GLU A 234 2.87 11.89 -16.24
N GLY A 235 2.90 11.91 -14.91
CA GLY A 235 3.41 13.05 -14.13
C GLY A 235 2.52 14.28 -14.15
N SER A 236 1.33 14.20 -14.72
CA SER A 236 0.38 15.29 -14.86
C SER A 236 -0.43 15.59 -13.58
N THR A 237 -0.30 14.76 -12.54
CA THR A 237 -1.07 14.89 -11.31
C THR A 237 -0.20 15.24 -10.10
N SER A 238 -0.85 15.79 -9.08
CA SER A 238 -0.22 16.06 -7.77
C SER A 238 0.02 14.79 -6.93
N MET A 239 -0.37 13.60 -7.42
CA MET A 239 -0.15 12.33 -6.74
C MET A 239 1.08 11.62 -7.31
N LYS A 240 1.98 11.20 -6.43
CA LYS A 240 3.11 10.32 -6.76
C LYS A 240 3.17 9.22 -5.73
N PHE A 241 3.65 8.03 -6.12
CA PHE A 241 4.08 7.00 -5.20
C PHE A 241 5.54 7.24 -4.85
N ASP A 242 5.85 7.27 -3.56
CA ASP A 242 7.22 7.46 -3.09
C ASP A 242 8.05 6.20 -3.37
N TYR A 243 7.41 5.03 -3.25
CA TYR A 243 8.03 3.73 -3.52
C TYR A 243 7.05 2.79 -4.22
N VAL A 244 7.62 1.99 -5.14
CA VAL A 244 6.91 0.90 -5.83
C VAL A 244 7.68 -0.39 -5.62
N ILE A 245 6.98 -1.43 -5.21
CA ILE A 245 7.53 -2.77 -5.00
C ILE A 245 6.66 -3.79 -5.72
N GLY A 246 7.24 -4.88 -6.15
CA GLY A 246 6.50 -5.97 -6.76
C GLY A 246 7.35 -7.21 -6.97
N ASN A 247 6.68 -8.33 -7.11
CA ASN A 247 7.25 -9.59 -7.52
C ASN A 247 6.42 -10.10 -8.69
N PRO A 248 6.63 -9.55 -9.91
CA PRO A 248 5.86 -9.96 -11.07
C PRO A 248 6.07 -11.46 -11.33
N PRO A 249 5.03 -12.19 -11.80
CA PRO A 249 5.17 -13.59 -12.13
C PRO A 249 6.25 -13.75 -13.21
N TYR A 250 7.18 -14.66 -12.98
CA TYR A 250 8.13 -15.07 -14.01
C TYR A 250 7.37 -15.86 -15.08
N GLN A 251 7.53 -15.45 -16.34
CA GLN A 251 7.08 -16.22 -17.51
C GLN A 251 8.09 -17.29 -17.85
#